data_35ce845cd8ca4f4ce10b9aa89ef9e75f
#
_entry.id   35ce845cd8ca4f4ce10b9aa89ef9e75f
#
_cell.length_a   1.000
_cell.length_b   1.000
_cell.length_c   1.000
_cell.angle_alpha   90.00
_cell.angle_beta   90.00
_cell.angle_gamma   90.00
#
_symmetry.space_group_name_H-M   'P 1'
#
loop_
_entity.id
_entity.type
_entity.pdbx_description
1 polymer ?
#
loop_
_entity_poly.entity_id
_entity_poly.type
_entity_poly.pdbx_seq_one_letter_code
_entity_poly.pdbx_strand_id
1 'polypeptide(L)'
;MHLILTPSFHRDQSLHCRGISGLFCQTSENRIVFIPINPKSCGVPDPSLSFFPEPVEIRASSNGVLCCQGRNGNYYLCNPVTKQLKILPKPTAFHGSEPAVVLIFELSLLDSVPEYKLICAFESSEFDGATEFEIYSSRNNSWNFPGEFCYGAKIADLGSGVHINGVVYWPVGNSRILCFDLTKDRSQFLDNNPDEPDAEADCLLGTFDGKLCKVDIKLPGYQVFVSVLVNVHANTMASDDMWETRLVLDPDHTDMPLDQLDDPKLVAVSRDILVFESENRFYSYDFEHQETKILLSPPLPAESYYVRWVLYVNSLVSF
;
A
#
# COMPACT_ATOMS: atom_id res chain seq x y z
N MET A 1 -15.55 -30.45 -9.44
CA MET A 1 -16.19 -29.12 -9.42
C MET A 1 -16.71 -28.68 -8.05
N HIS A 2 -16.90 -29.59 -7.06
CA HIS A 2 -17.38 -29.24 -5.70
C HIS A 2 -16.31 -28.66 -4.75
N LEU A 3 -15.03 -28.94 -4.95
CA LEU A 3 -13.93 -28.48 -4.06
C LEU A 3 -13.66 -26.97 -4.11
N ILE A 4 -13.92 -26.33 -5.25
CA ILE A 4 -13.65 -24.88 -5.47
C ILE A 4 -14.65 -23.98 -4.70
N LEU A 5 -15.74 -24.54 -4.18
CA LEU A 5 -16.80 -23.77 -3.51
C LEU A 5 -16.77 -23.89 -1.98
N THR A 6 -15.77 -24.55 -1.41
CA THR A 6 -15.69 -24.70 0.05
C THR A 6 -14.91 -23.53 0.68
N PRO A 7 -15.40 -22.95 1.79
CA PRO A 7 -14.67 -21.89 2.50
C PRO A 7 -13.24 -22.27 2.91
N SER A 8 -13.00 -23.56 3.21
CA SER A 8 -11.68 -24.08 3.52
C SER A 8 -10.72 -23.99 2.32
N PHE A 9 -11.18 -24.33 1.11
CA PHE A 9 -10.36 -24.20 -0.10
C PHE A 9 -9.99 -22.74 -0.39
N HIS A 10 -10.96 -21.81 -0.25
CA HIS A 10 -10.70 -20.38 -0.45
C HIS A 10 -9.64 -19.85 0.53
N ARG A 11 -9.75 -20.27 1.79
CA ARG A 11 -8.77 -19.93 2.82
C ARG A 11 -7.38 -20.52 2.53
N ASP A 12 -7.32 -21.80 2.23
CA ASP A 12 -6.06 -22.48 1.93
C ASP A 12 -5.37 -21.89 0.70
N GLN A 13 -6.13 -21.56 -0.34
CA GLN A 13 -5.63 -20.86 -1.53
C GLN A 13 -5.07 -19.49 -1.15
N SER A 14 -5.77 -18.71 -0.34
CA SER A 14 -5.35 -17.37 0.07
C SER A 14 -4.13 -17.38 1.00
N LEU A 15 -3.93 -18.44 1.78
CA LEU A 15 -2.75 -18.62 2.62
C LEU A 15 -1.49 -19.01 1.83
N HIS A 16 -1.67 -19.73 0.73
CA HIS A 16 -0.56 -20.26 -0.09
C HIS A 16 -0.21 -19.34 -1.28
N CYS A 17 -1.22 -18.68 -1.88
CA CYS A 17 -1.01 -17.77 -3.01
C CYS A 17 -0.75 -16.34 -2.52
N ARG A 18 0.47 -16.06 -2.04
CA ARG A 18 0.88 -14.75 -1.56
C ARG A 18 1.62 -13.91 -2.60
N GLY A 19 1.84 -14.46 -3.79
CA GLY A 19 2.52 -13.74 -4.88
C GLY A 19 1.67 -12.59 -5.39
N ILE A 20 2.32 -11.44 -5.64
CA ILE A 20 1.67 -10.27 -6.20
C ILE A 20 1.18 -10.60 -7.60
N SER A 21 -0.10 -10.35 -7.86
CA SER A 21 -0.74 -10.65 -9.14
C SER A 21 -0.71 -9.45 -10.07
N GLY A 22 -0.75 -8.24 -9.54
CA GLY A 22 -0.72 -7.00 -10.31
C GLY A 22 -0.96 -5.76 -9.48
N LEU A 23 -1.25 -4.69 -10.18
CA LEU A 23 -1.58 -3.38 -9.66
C LEU A 23 -3.01 -3.02 -10.04
N PHE A 24 -3.80 -2.56 -9.09
CA PHE A 24 -4.96 -1.74 -9.40
C PHE A 24 -4.51 -0.28 -9.47
N CYS A 25 -4.79 0.35 -10.61
CA CYS A 25 -4.43 1.74 -10.86
C CYS A 25 -5.70 2.55 -11.13
N GLN A 26 -5.68 3.81 -10.70
CA GLN A 26 -6.74 4.77 -10.94
C GLN A 26 -6.18 5.99 -11.67
N THR A 27 -6.88 6.44 -12.72
CA THR A 27 -6.47 7.57 -13.55
C THR A 27 -7.05 8.89 -13.05
N SER A 28 -6.51 10.00 -13.53
CA SER A 28 -7.03 11.36 -13.29
C SER A 28 -8.50 11.53 -13.68
N GLU A 29 -9.01 10.72 -14.62
CA GLU A 29 -10.43 10.67 -15.01
C GLU A 29 -11.25 9.70 -14.14
N ASN A 30 -10.69 9.21 -13.05
CA ASN A 30 -11.32 8.23 -12.15
C ASN A 30 -11.59 6.86 -12.79
N ARG A 31 -10.89 6.50 -13.87
CA ARG A 31 -10.97 5.18 -14.48
C ARG A 31 -10.09 4.20 -13.70
N ILE A 32 -10.66 3.06 -13.36
CA ILE A 32 -9.93 1.97 -12.69
C ILE A 32 -9.49 0.95 -13.73
N VAL A 33 -8.23 0.53 -13.64
CA VAL A 33 -7.61 -0.50 -14.48
C VAL A 33 -6.79 -1.46 -13.64
N PHE A 34 -6.62 -2.68 -14.11
CA PHE A 34 -5.72 -3.67 -13.50
C PHE A 34 -4.56 -3.95 -14.45
N ILE A 35 -3.34 -3.83 -13.94
CA ILE A 35 -2.10 -4.09 -14.67
C ILE A 35 -1.48 -5.37 -14.10
N PRO A 36 -1.49 -6.49 -14.83
CA PRO A 36 -0.92 -7.75 -14.34
C PRO A 36 0.60 -7.69 -14.32
N ILE A 37 1.22 -8.12 -13.23
CA ILE A 37 2.68 -8.29 -13.16
C ILE A 37 3.10 -9.56 -13.90
N ASN A 38 2.34 -10.64 -13.71
CA ASN A 38 2.54 -11.86 -14.48
C ASN A 38 1.40 -12.02 -15.48
N PRO A 39 1.66 -11.94 -16.80
CA PRO A 39 0.62 -12.11 -17.82
C PRO A 39 -0.07 -13.49 -17.80
N LYS A 40 0.56 -14.50 -17.18
CA LYS A 40 0.02 -15.85 -17.01
C LYS A 40 -0.85 -15.98 -15.75
N SER A 41 -0.82 -15.00 -14.84
CA SER A 41 -1.71 -15.02 -13.68
C SER A 41 -3.14 -14.80 -14.13
N CYS A 42 -4.10 -15.54 -13.56
CA CYS A 42 -5.51 -15.34 -13.85
C CYS A 42 -5.89 -13.89 -13.56
N GLY A 43 -6.34 -13.18 -14.59
CA GLY A 43 -6.74 -11.80 -14.47
C GLY A 43 -7.97 -11.61 -13.57
N VAL A 44 -8.20 -10.39 -13.18
CA VAL A 44 -9.42 -9.98 -12.48
C VAL A 44 -10.57 -9.97 -13.49
N PRO A 45 -11.72 -10.63 -13.21
CA PRO A 45 -12.82 -10.74 -14.18
C PRO A 45 -13.43 -9.41 -14.62
N ASP A 46 -13.44 -8.42 -13.73
CA ASP A 46 -13.92 -7.08 -13.97
C ASP A 46 -12.98 -6.04 -13.34
N PRO A 47 -11.89 -5.68 -14.06
CA PRO A 47 -10.90 -4.76 -13.54
C PRO A 47 -11.38 -3.32 -13.38
N SER A 48 -12.49 -2.96 -14.04
CA SER A 48 -13.11 -1.63 -13.90
C SER A 48 -13.95 -1.47 -12.63
N LEU A 49 -14.18 -2.57 -11.89
CA LEU A 49 -15.03 -2.61 -10.70
C LEU A 49 -16.45 -2.09 -10.97
N SER A 50 -17.01 -2.39 -12.17
CA SER A 50 -18.32 -1.88 -12.61
C SER A 50 -19.50 -2.36 -11.77
N PHE A 51 -19.29 -3.34 -10.88
CA PHE A 51 -20.32 -3.86 -9.97
C PHE A 51 -20.58 -2.97 -8.73
N PHE A 52 -19.82 -1.87 -8.55
CA PHE A 52 -20.09 -0.92 -7.48
C PHE A 52 -21.35 -0.09 -7.77
N PRO A 53 -22.12 0.28 -6.73
CA PRO A 53 -23.35 1.07 -6.91
C PRO A 53 -23.08 2.55 -7.25
N GLU A 54 -21.86 3.02 -7.03
CA GLU A 54 -21.38 4.38 -7.28
C GLU A 54 -19.92 4.39 -7.73
N PRO A 55 -19.41 5.46 -8.34
CA PRO A 55 -17.99 5.63 -8.56
C PRO A 55 -17.22 5.65 -7.24
N VAL A 56 -16.11 4.92 -7.19
CA VAL A 56 -15.30 4.76 -5.99
C VAL A 56 -13.83 5.07 -6.27
N GLU A 57 -13.11 5.38 -5.22
CA GLU A 57 -11.67 5.57 -5.21
C GLU A 57 -11.01 4.44 -4.42
N ILE A 58 -10.00 3.82 -4.99
CA ILE A 58 -9.26 2.75 -4.34
C ILE A 58 -8.34 3.37 -3.29
N ARG A 59 -8.45 2.90 -2.03
CA ARG A 59 -7.65 3.42 -0.91
C ARG A 59 -6.57 2.45 -0.46
N ALA A 60 -6.89 1.17 -0.38
CA ALA A 60 -5.95 0.16 0.13
C ALA A 60 -6.27 -1.22 -0.43
N SER A 61 -5.32 -2.13 -0.30
CA SER A 61 -5.45 -3.53 -0.65
C SER A 61 -4.78 -4.43 0.40
N SER A 62 -5.40 -5.55 0.72
CA SER A 62 -4.79 -6.57 1.58
C SER A 62 -5.39 -7.94 1.27
N ASN A 63 -4.54 -8.94 1.04
CA ASN A 63 -4.92 -10.35 0.85
C ASN A 63 -6.10 -10.58 -0.12
N GLY A 64 -6.13 -9.83 -1.24
CA GLY A 64 -7.14 -9.97 -2.29
C GLY A 64 -8.43 -9.18 -2.04
N VAL A 65 -8.46 -8.39 -0.99
CA VAL A 65 -9.56 -7.46 -0.69
C VAL A 65 -9.10 -6.04 -0.98
N LEU A 66 -9.92 -5.29 -1.70
CA LEU A 66 -9.76 -3.85 -1.88
C LEU A 66 -10.64 -3.09 -0.91
N CYS A 67 -10.11 -2.02 -0.35
CA CYS A 67 -10.86 -0.97 0.31
C CYS A 67 -11.04 0.19 -0.65
N CYS A 68 -12.30 0.58 -0.85
CA CYS A 68 -12.66 1.69 -1.71
C CYS A 68 -13.51 2.71 -0.94
N GLN A 69 -13.39 3.98 -1.29
CA GLN A 69 -14.19 5.07 -0.74
C GLN A 69 -15.13 5.62 -1.81
N GLY A 70 -16.42 5.72 -1.51
CA GLY A 70 -17.41 6.35 -2.35
C GLY A 70 -17.48 7.86 -2.13
N ARG A 71 -18.20 8.55 -3.01
CA ARG A 71 -18.32 10.03 -3.02
C ARG A 71 -18.89 10.62 -1.72
N ASN A 72 -19.69 9.84 -0.99
CA ASN A 72 -20.30 10.28 0.27
C ASN A 72 -19.50 9.89 1.52
N GLY A 73 -18.23 9.50 1.34
CA GLY A 73 -17.35 9.04 2.42
C GLY A 73 -17.68 7.63 2.93
N ASN A 74 -18.54 6.87 2.25
CA ASN A 74 -18.81 5.48 2.58
C ASN A 74 -17.60 4.62 2.22
N TYR A 75 -17.25 3.67 3.08
CA TYR A 75 -16.24 2.68 2.76
C TYR A 75 -16.85 1.37 2.30
N TYR A 76 -16.23 0.81 1.29
CA TYR A 76 -16.59 -0.46 0.69
C TYR A 76 -15.39 -1.40 0.78
N LEU A 77 -15.65 -2.65 1.13
CA LEU A 77 -14.70 -3.73 0.90
C LEU A 77 -15.19 -4.56 -0.26
N CYS A 78 -14.30 -4.91 -1.16
CA CYS A 78 -14.65 -5.84 -2.24
C CYS A 78 -13.54 -6.84 -2.50
N ASN A 79 -13.93 -8.03 -2.94
CA ASN A 79 -13.03 -8.97 -3.58
C ASN A 79 -13.30 -8.92 -5.10
N PRO A 80 -12.38 -8.37 -5.91
CA PRO A 80 -12.58 -8.23 -7.36
C PRO A 80 -12.76 -9.56 -8.10
N VAL A 81 -12.19 -10.65 -7.58
CA VAL A 81 -12.28 -11.98 -8.21
C VAL A 81 -13.65 -12.59 -8.00
N THR A 82 -14.18 -12.54 -6.79
CA THR A 82 -15.49 -13.11 -6.44
C THR A 82 -16.64 -12.15 -6.63
N LYS A 83 -16.34 -10.87 -6.86
CA LYS A 83 -17.30 -9.75 -6.90
C LYS A 83 -18.09 -9.57 -5.61
N GLN A 84 -17.60 -10.13 -4.50
CA GLN A 84 -18.18 -9.90 -3.20
C GLN A 84 -17.99 -8.43 -2.82
N LEU A 85 -19.07 -7.79 -2.36
CA LEU A 85 -19.10 -6.39 -1.96
C LEU A 85 -19.73 -6.25 -0.58
N LYS A 86 -19.11 -5.45 0.29
CA LYS A 86 -19.63 -5.12 1.62
C LYS A 86 -19.50 -3.62 1.85
N ILE A 87 -20.60 -3.02 2.30
CA ILE A 87 -20.61 -1.62 2.75
C ILE A 87 -20.31 -1.63 4.25
N LEU A 88 -19.34 -0.82 4.68
CA LEU A 88 -19.04 -0.64 6.10
C LEU A 88 -20.00 0.37 6.73
N PRO A 89 -20.22 0.32 8.05
CA PRO A 89 -20.89 1.40 8.78
C PRO A 89 -20.20 2.74 8.47
N LYS A 90 -20.95 3.82 8.53
CA LYS A 90 -20.38 5.16 8.36
C LYS A 90 -19.35 5.45 9.44
N PRO A 91 -18.20 6.08 9.10
CA PRO A 91 -17.27 6.60 10.10
C PRO A 91 -17.95 7.59 11.05
N THR A 92 -17.41 7.75 12.24
CA THR A 92 -17.93 8.73 13.20
C THR A 92 -17.43 10.14 12.88
N ALA A 93 -16.24 10.24 12.30
CA ALA A 93 -15.66 11.49 11.81
C ALA A 93 -15.76 11.61 10.28
N PHE A 94 -15.60 12.82 9.77
CA PHE A 94 -15.50 13.08 8.35
C PHE A 94 -14.04 12.96 7.91
N HIS A 95 -13.72 11.93 7.15
CA HIS A 95 -12.33 11.61 6.73
C HIS A 95 -11.84 12.43 5.53
N GLY A 96 -12.65 13.33 4.96
CA GLY A 96 -12.29 14.06 3.75
C GLY A 96 -12.34 13.20 2.48
N SER A 97 -11.85 13.79 1.40
CA SER A 97 -11.79 13.12 0.08
C SER A 97 -10.54 12.27 -0.11
N GLU A 98 -9.46 12.54 0.62
CA GLU A 98 -8.15 11.89 0.44
C GLU A 98 -7.55 11.37 1.77
N PRO A 99 -8.25 10.52 2.54
CA PRO A 99 -7.67 9.93 3.74
C PRO A 99 -6.56 8.93 3.37
N ALA A 100 -5.53 8.85 4.23
CA ALA A 100 -4.54 7.79 4.14
C ALA A 100 -5.08 6.53 4.84
N VAL A 101 -5.34 5.48 4.06
CA VAL A 101 -6.03 4.28 4.55
C VAL A 101 -5.13 3.06 4.47
N VAL A 102 -5.11 2.26 5.53
CA VAL A 102 -4.48 0.93 5.54
C VAL A 102 -5.54 -0.11 5.87
N LEU A 103 -5.64 -1.13 5.02
CA LEU A 103 -6.44 -2.31 5.24
C LEU A 103 -5.56 -3.42 5.84
N ILE A 104 -5.93 -3.89 7.02
CA ILE A 104 -5.34 -5.06 7.65
C ILE A 104 -6.36 -6.18 7.54
N PHE A 105 -6.03 -7.20 6.76
CA PHE A 105 -6.87 -8.37 6.57
C PHE A 105 -6.11 -9.62 7.02
N GLU A 106 -6.48 -10.14 8.18
CA GLU A 106 -5.79 -11.26 8.82
C GLU A 106 -6.54 -12.57 8.56
N LEU A 107 -5.84 -13.52 7.96
CA LEU A 107 -6.32 -14.87 7.77
C LEU A 107 -5.80 -15.73 8.93
N SER A 108 -6.70 -16.13 9.83
CA SER A 108 -6.37 -17.06 10.89
C SER A 108 -6.59 -18.51 10.43
N LEU A 109 -5.67 -19.40 10.80
CA LEU A 109 -5.84 -20.85 10.61
C LEU A 109 -6.90 -21.42 11.54
N LEU A 110 -7.18 -20.74 12.65
CA LEU A 110 -8.06 -21.20 13.72
C LEU A 110 -9.49 -20.68 13.59
N ASP A 111 -9.66 -19.49 12.99
CA ASP A 111 -10.95 -18.84 12.88
C ASP A 111 -11.57 -19.04 11.50
N SER A 112 -12.85 -19.37 11.48
CA SER A 112 -13.61 -19.58 10.24
C SER A 112 -13.98 -18.26 9.53
N VAL A 113 -13.96 -17.16 10.26
CA VAL A 113 -14.29 -15.82 9.75
C VAL A 113 -13.03 -14.96 9.82
N PRO A 114 -12.58 -14.38 8.70
CA PRO A 114 -11.42 -13.50 8.71
C PRO A 114 -11.70 -12.22 9.51
N GLU A 115 -10.73 -11.80 10.29
CA GLU A 115 -10.77 -10.51 10.96
C GLU A 115 -10.08 -9.46 10.10
N TYR A 116 -10.62 -8.26 10.06
CA TYR A 116 -10.01 -7.15 9.37
C TYR A 116 -10.25 -5.82 10.08
N LYS A 117 -9.31 -4.91 9.87
CA LYS A 117 -9.35 -3.54 10.36
C LYS A 117 -9.07 -2.57 9.24
N LEU A 118 -9.72 -1.42 9.28
CA LEU A 118 -9.36 -0.25 8.50
C LEU A 118 -8.77 0.78 9.45
N ILE A 119 -7.58 1.28 9.12
CA ILE A 119 -6.96 2.38 9.84
C ILE A 119 -6.94 3.57 8.88
N CYS A 120 -7.65 4.62 9.26
CA CYS A 120 -7.76 5.85 8.49
C CYS A 120 -7.03 6.96 9.23
N ALA A 121 -6.07 7.61 8.57
CA ALA A 121 -5.50 8.87 8.99
C ALA A 121 -6.10 9.97 8.11
N PHE A 122 -6.59 11.05 8.73
CA PHE A 122 -7.30 12.12 8.04
C PHE A 122 -7.03 13.48 8.71
N GLU A 123 -7.27 14.55 7.98
CA GLU A 123 -7.09 15.90 8.48
C GLU A 123 -8.15 16.23 9.53
N SER A 124 -7.71 16.77 10.67
CA SER A 124 -8.62 17.19 11.75
C SER A 124 -9.51 18.32 11.28
N SER A 125 -10.80 18.23 11.61
CA SER A 125 -11.73 19.34 11.44
C SER A 125 -11.72 20.32 12.61
N GLU A 126 -11.12 19.94 13.75
CA GLU A 126 -11.10 20.73 14.99
C GLU A 126 -9.76 21.42 15.21
N PHE A 127 -8.65 20.81 14.77
CA PHE A 127 -7.29 21.28 15.00
C PHE A 127 -6.53 21.48 13.70
N ASP A 128 -6.26 22.72 13.35
CA ASP A 128 -5.55 23.06 12.11
C ASP A 128 -4.14 22.42 12.08
N GLY A 129 -3.84 21.74 10.97
CA GLY A 129 -2.57 21.05 10.75
C GLY A 129 -2.38 19.78 11.57
N ALA A 130 -3.42 19.27 12.23
CA ALA A 130 -3.39 17.98 12.92
C ALA A 130 -3.97 16.86 12.06
N THR A 131 -3.37 15.68 12.18
CA THR A 131 -3.87 14.42 11.65
C THR A 131 -4.54 13.63 12.77
N GLU A 132 -5.73 13.15 12.52
CA GLU A 132 -6.51 12.28 13.39
C GLU A 132 -6.58 10.86 12.84
N PHE A 133 -6.96 9.93 13.72
CA PHE A 133 -7.05 8.52 13.35
C PHE A 133 -8.41 7.95 13.74
N GLU A 134 -8.99 7.14 12.89
CA GLU A 134 -10.18 6.34 13.20
C GLU A 134 -9.97 4.90 12.72
N ILE A 135 -10.39 3.93 13.53
CA ILE A 135 -10.14 2.51 13.32
C ILE A 135 -11.47 1.77 13.23
N TYR A 136 -11.73 1.16 12.07
CA TYR A 136 -12.81 0.19 11.96
C TYR A 136 -12.34 -1.20 12.33
N SER A 137 -13.16 -1.95 13.05
CA SER A 137 -12.94 -3.37 13.38
C SER A 137 -14.11 -4.23 12.93
N SER A 138 -13.83 -5.27 12.14
CA SER A 138 -14.86 -6.25 11.73
C SER A 138 -15.41 -7.05 12.90
N ARG A 139 -14.63 -7.26 13.97
CA ARG A 139 -15.05 -7.98 15.18
C ARG A 139 -16.23 -7.30 15.85
N ASN A 140 -16.19 -5.97 15.94
CA ASN A 140 -17.23 -5.17 16.59
C ASN A 140 -18.21 -4.56 15.57
N ASN A 141 -17.90 -4.65 14.28
CA ASN A 141 -18.60 -3.97 13.20
C ASN A 141 -18.81 -2.47 13.46
N SER A 142 -17.82 -1.82 14.02
CA SER A 142 -17.88 -0.41 14.42
C SER A 142 -16.55 0.31 14.26
N TRP A 143 -16.63 1.63 14.15
CA TRP A 143 -15.52 2.53 14.20
C TRP A 143 -15.16 2.89 15.64
N ASN A 144 -13.89 3.08 15.90
CA ASN A 144 -13.33 3.55 17.17
C ASN A 144 -12.43 4.75 16.91
N PHE A 145 -12.66 5.81 17.64
CA PHE A 145 -11.86 7.03 17.61
C PHE A 145 -10.94 7.04 18.83
N PRO A 146 -9.63 6.79 18.68
CA PRO A 146 -8.72 6.68 19.83
C PRO A 146 -8.42 8.02 20.51
N GLY A 147 -8.78 9.15 19.88
CA GLY A 147 -8.51 10.48 20.41
C GLY A 147 -7.03 10.90 20.32
N GLU A 148 -6.29 10.27 19.42
CA GLU A 148 -4.89 10.59 19.14
C GLU A 148 -4.79 11.63 18.05
N PHE A 149 -3.93 12.62 18.27
CA PHE A 149 -3.63 13.71 17.32
C PHE A 149 -2.15 13.72 17.01
N CYS A 150 -1.82 13.83 15.74
CA CYS A 150 -0.45 13.95 15.26
C CYS A 150 -0.26 15.29 14.56
N TYR A 151 0.66 16.09 15.04
CA TYR A 151 1.06 17.35 14.38
C TYR A 151 2.32 17.14 13.55
N GLY A 152 2.38 17.83 12.41
CA GLY A 152 3.56 17.79 11.54
C GLY A 152 3.55 16.66 10.48
N ALA A 153 2.44 15.95 10.34
CA ALA A 153 2.15 15.13 9.17
C ALA A 153 0.93 15.74 8.47
N LYS A 154 1.07 16.13 7.22
CA LYS A 154 -0.07 16.50 6.37
C LYS A 154 -0.55 15.28 5.62
N ILE A 155 -1.86 15.09 5.54
CA ILE A 155 -2.44 13.92 4.85
C ILE A 155 -2.00 13.86 3.38
N ALA A 156 -1.89 15.01 2.72
CA ALA A 156 -1.42 15.09 1.33
C ALA A 156 0.03 14.58 1.16
N ASP A 157 0.83 14.59 2.22
CA ASP A 157 2.22 14.13 2.20
C ASP A 157 2.35 12.65 2.60
N LEU A 158 1.23 12.00 3.00
CA LEU A 158 1.24 10.58 3.35
C LEU A 158 1.17 9.72 2.09
N GLY A 159 2.18 8.89 1.90
CA GLY A 159 2.17 7.85 0.88
C GLY A 159 1.37 6.61 1.29
N SER A 160 1.54 5.54 0.53
CA SER A 160 0.89 4.26 0.83
C SER A 160 1.39 3.68 2.16
N GLY A 161 0.46 3.43 3.08
CA GLY A 161 0.78 2.89 4.40
C GLY A 161 1.04 1.38 4.39
N VAL A 162 1.88 0.93 5.31
CA VAL A 162 2.26 -0.48 5.48
C VAL A 162 2.00 -0.91 6.92
N HIS A 163 1.36 -2.07 7.10
CA HIS A 163 1.13 -2.67 8.44
C HIS A 163 2.14 -3.77 8.71
N ILE A 164 2.81 -3.71 9.86
CA ILE A 164 3.70 -4.77 10.35
C ILE A 164 3.60 -4.88 11.87
N ASN A 165 3.32 -6.09 12.37
CA ASN A 165 3.37 -6.41 13.79
C ASN A 165 2.59 -5.45 14.70
N GLY A 166 1.39 -5.06 14.27
CA GLY A 166 0.52 -4.18 15.07
C GLY A 166 0.84 -2.69 14.98
N VAL A 167 1.76 -2.30 14.10
CA VAL A 167 2.10 -0.90 13.82
C VAL A 167 1.84 -0.60 12.35
N VAL A 168 1.21 0.53 12.09
CA VAL A 168 1.04 1.07 10.74
C VAL A 168 2.07 2.17 10.51
N TYR A 169 2.69 2.15 9.34
CA TYR A 169 3.74 3.07 8.93
C TYR A 169 3.33 3.80 7.67
N TRP A 170 3.42 5.12 7.63
CA TRP A 170 3.24 5.95 6.44
C TRP A 170 4.48 6.79 6.18
N PRO A 171 5.02 6.83 4.97
CA PRO A 171 6.04 7.82 4.61
C PRO A 171 5.40 9.21 4.66
N VAL A 172 6.15 10.20 5.19
CA VAL A 172 5.72 11.59 5.29
C VAL A 172 6.74 12.46 4.58
N GLY A 173 6.42 12.85 3.34
CA GLY A 173 7.41 13.48 2.49
C GLY A 173 8.65 12.59 2.37
N ASN A 174 9.81 13.20 2.25
CA ASN A 174 11.06 12.48 1.93
C ASN A 174 11.88 12.03 3.15
N SER A 175 11.55 12.48 4.36
CA SER A 175 12.50 12.35 5.48
C SER A 175 11.95 11.72 6.75
N ARG A 176 10.64 11.48 6.87
CA ARG A 176 10.04 10.96 8.10
C ARG A 176 9.05 9.83 7.82
N ILE A 177 8.83 9.01 8.81
CA ILE A 177 7.82 7.95 8.80
C ILE A 177 6.90 8.18 9.99
N LEU A 178 5.61 8.36 9.71
CA LEU A 178 4.58 8.37 10.74
C LEU A 178 4.24 6.93 11.10
N CYS A 179 4.32 6.61 12.39
CA CYS A 179 3.98 5.30 12.94
C CYS A 179 2.75 5.43 13.82
N PHE A 180 1.82 4.49 13.70
CA PHE A 180 0.67 4.36 14.60
C PHE A 180 0.66 2.96 15.22
N ASP A 181 0.86 2.88 16.53
CA ASP A 181 0.85 1.63 17.32
C ASP A 181 -0.61 1.29 17.69
N LEU A 182 -1.15 0.23 17.08
CA LEU A 182 -2.52 -0.24 17.28
C LEU A 182 -2.77 -0.85 18.66
N THR A 183 -1.73 -1.13 19.44
CA THR A 183 -1.87 -1.69 20.79
C THR A 183 -1.91 -0.61 21.86
N LYS A 184 -1.32 0.54 21.56
CA LYS A 184 -1.24 1.69 22.47
C LYS A 184 -2.18 2.82 22.07
N ASP A 185 -2.72 2.76 20.84
CA ASP A 185 -3.46 3.85 20.20
C ASP A 185 -2.66 5.17 20.20
N ARG A 186 -1.38 5.10 19.81
CA ARG A 186 -0.45 6.23 19.83
C ARG A 186 0.32 6.36 18.53
N SER A 187 0.52 7.62 18.15
CA SER A 187 1.35 7.98 17.01
C SER A 187 2.73 8.48 17.45
N GLN A 188 3.72 8.27 16.59
CA GLN A 188 5.07 8.82 16.73
C GLN A 188 5.74 8.93 15.36
N PHE A 189 6.78 9.77 15.28
CA PHE A 189 7.63 9.81 14.09
C PHE A 189 8.90 8.98 14.28
N LEU A 190 9.30 8.32 13.20
CA LEU A 190 10.66 7.84 13.00
C LEU A 190 11.33 8.76 12.01
N ASP A 191 12.50 9.30 12.37
CA ASP A 191 13.32 10.07 11.46
C ASP A 191 14.06 9.13 10.52
N ASN A 192 13.93 9.37 9.23
CA ASN A 192 14.43 8.46 8.21
C ASN A 192 15.93 8.65 7.95
N ASN A 193 16.41 9.88 8.04
CA ASN A 193 17.82 10.25 7.96
C ASN A 193 18.04 11.65 8.57
N PRO A 194 18.54 11.77 9.81
CA PRO A 194 18.79 13.05 10.45
C PRO A 194 19.93 13.86 9.82
N ASP A 195 20.85 13.19 9.10
CA ASP A 195 22.03 13.83 8.51
C ASP A 195 21.80 14.41 7.10
N GLU A 196 20.69 14.04 6.44
CA GLU A 196 20.29 14.54 5.13
C GLU A 196 18.80 14.94 5.11
N PRO A 197 18.40 16.02 5.81
CA PRO A 197 16.98 16.40 5.91
C PRO A 197 16.37 16.91 4.59
N ASP A 198 17.19 17.24 3.60
CA ASP A 198 16.78 17.85 2.32
C ASP A 198 16.97 16.91 1.11
N ALA A 199 17.20 15.62 1.31
CA ALA A 199 17.26 14.70 0.18
C ALA A 199 15.89 14.62 -0.52
N GLU A 200 15.82 15.08 -1.76
CA GLU A 200 14.63 15.00 -2.64
C GLU A 200 14.32 13.57 -3.11
N ALA A 201 14.73 12.57 -2.34
CA ALA A 201 14.55 11.17 -2.72
C ALA A 201 13.15 10.69 -2.32
N ASP A 202 12.37 10.22 -3.28
CA ASP A 202 11.12 9.52 -3.02
C ASP A 202 11.39 8.30 -2.11
N CYS A 203 10.77 8.27 -0.94
CA CYS A 203 10.84 7.15 -0.01
C CYS A 203 9.61 6.27 -0.18
N LEU A 204 9.80 5.04 -0.63
CA LEU A 204 8.76 4.03 -0.70
C LEU A 204 8.88 3.07 0.48
N LEU A 205 7.76 2.83 1.19
CA LEU A 205 7.68 1.79 2.21
C LEU A 205 7.05 0.51 1.65
N GLY A 206 7.52 -0.62 2.16
CA GLY A 206 6.98 -1.93 1.84
C GLY A 206 7.38 -2.99 2.85
N THR A 207 7.27 -4.25 2.43
CA THR A 207 7.65 -5.39 3.28
C THR A 207 8.72 -6.23 2.60
N PHE A 208 9.79 -6.52 3.34
CA PHE A 208 10.85 -7.40 2.90
C PHE A 208 11.15 -8.41 4.02
N ASP A 209 10.98 -9.70 3.74
CA ASP A 209 11.13 -10.80 4.72
C ASP A 209 10.34 -10.58 6.02
N GLY A 210 9.11 -10.05 5.90
CA GLY A 210 8.23 -9.80 7.05
C GLY A 210 8.64 -8.61 7.93
N LYS A 211 9.62 -7.83 7.49
CA LYS A 211 10.06 -6.59 8.13
C LYS A 211 9.63 -5.38 7.31
N LEU A 212 9.52 -4.22 7.97
CA LEU A 212 9.38 -2.96 7.26
C LEU A 212 10.64 -2.72 6.43
N CYS A 213 10.46 -2.43 5.16
CA CYS A 213 11.54 -1.95 4.32
C CYS A 213 11.23 -0.56 3.76
N LYS A 214 12.28 0.19 3.54
CA LYS A 214 12.26 1.41 2.74
C LYS A 214 13.09 1.23 1.47
N VAL A 215 12.66 1.89 0.42
CA VAL A 215 13.39 1.96 -0.85
C VAL A 215 13.63 3.42 -1.15
N ASP A 216 14.89 3.76 -1.36
CA ASP A 216 15.34 5.10 -1.68
C ASP A 216 16.09 5.07 -3.02
N ILE A 217 15.90 6.08 -3.87
CA ILE A 217 16.74 6.31 -5.07
C ILE A 217 17.72 7.43 -4.74
N LYS A 218 19.02 7.17 -4.90
CA LYS A 218 20.05 8.19 -4.71
C LYS A 218 20.53 8.75 -6.04
N LEU A 219 20.46 10.06 -6.17
CA LEU A 219 21.01 10.81 -7.29
C LEU A 219 22.47 11.21 -7.01
N PRO A 220 23.32 11.38 -8.07
CA PRO A 220 22.98 11.38 -9.49
C PRO A 220 22.98 10.00 -10.17
N GLY A 221 23.40 8.92 -9.52
CA GLY A 221 23.60 7.62 -10.17
C GLY A 221 22.34 6.73 -10.26
N TYR A 222 21.18 7.20 -9.80
CA TYR A 222 19.94 6.41 -9.73
C TYR A 222 20.09 5.05 -9.02
N GLN A 223 21.02 4.98 -8.06
CA GLN A 223 21.20 3.77 -7.26
C GLN A 223 19.99 3.57 -6.34
N VAL A 224 19.43 2.36 -6.34
CA VAL A 224 18.31 1.99 -5.49
C VAL A 224 18.83 1.26 -4.25
N PHE A 225 18.48 1.78 -3.08
CA PHE A 225 18.79 1.18 -1.79
C PHE A 225 17.54 0.57 -1.18
N VAL A 226 17.57 -0.73 -0.89
CA VAL A 226 16.54 -1.42 -0.14
C VAL A 226 17.06 -1.68 1.28
N SER A 227 16.50 -1.00 2.26
CA SER A 227 16.91 -1.09 3.66
C SER A 227 15.77 -1.61 4.51
N VAL A 228 16.05 -2.46 5.50
CA VAL A 228 15.05 -3.02 6.41
C VAL A 228 15.21 -2.43 7.82
N LEU A 229 14.09 -2.22 8.48
CA LEU A 229 14.06 -1.77 9.86
C LEU A 229 14.50 -2.93 10.79
N VAL A 230 15.59 -2.74 11.51
CA VAL A 230 16.15 -3.76 12.44
C VAL A 230 15.97 -3.40 13.90
N ASN A 231 15.91 -2.11 14.24
CA ASN A 231 15.80 -1.67 15.62
C ASN A 231 14.80 -0.50 15.75
N VAL A 232 13.64 -0.78 16.33
CA VAL A 232 12.57 0.23 16.56
C VAL A 232 12.84 1.07 17.80
N HIS A 233 13.75 0.64 18.70
CA HIS A 233 14.02 1.30 19.98
C HIS A 233 15.22 2.26 19.96
N ALA A 234 15.79 2.50 18.78
CA ALA A 234 16.95 3.37 18.62
C ALA A 234 16.67 4.88 18.77
N ASN A 235 15.59 5.28 19.47
CA ASN A 235 15.23 6.69 19.73
C ASN A 235 16.31 7.52 20.45
N THR A 236 17.48 6.96 20.72
CA THR A 236 18.61 7.64 21.39
C THR A 236 19.96 7.45 20.70
N MET A 237 19.99 6.71 19.57
CA MET A 237 21.23 6.42 18.85
C MET A 237 21.13 6.92 17.42
N ALA A 238 22.28 7.07 16.74
CA ALA A 238 22.35 7.54 15.37
C ALA A 238 21.47 6.67 14.44
N SER A 239 20.85 7.29 13.42
CA SER A 239 19.93 6.65 12.45
C SER A 239 20.52 5.43 11.76
N ASP A 240 21.86 5.34 11.68
CA ASP A 240 22.59 4.23 11.06
C ASP A 240 22.34 2.87 11.73
N ASP A 241 21.95 2.86 13.02
CA ASP A 241 21.64 1.62 13.73
C ASP A 241 20.20 1.15 13.57
N MET A 242 19.32 1.96 12.96
CA MET A 242 17.90 1.66 12.79
C MET A 242 17.63 0.86 11.52
N TRP A 243 18.30 1.21 10.43
CA TRP A 243 18.12 0.64 9.11
C TRP A 243 19.33 -0.17 8.66
N GLU A 244 19.12 -1.37 8.19
CA GLU A 244 20.14 -2.22 7.58
C GLU A 244 19.90 -2.32 6.08
N THR A 245 20.84 -1.83 5.27
CA THR A 245 20.77 -1.98 3.82
C THR A 245 20.94 -3.44 3.44
N ARG A 246 19.95 -4.01 2.78
CA ARG A 246 19.93 -5.40 2.31
C ARG A 246 20.34 -5.54 0.86
N LEU A 247 20.00 -4.55 0.04
CA LEU A 247 20.24 -4.61 -1.38
C LEU A 247 20.59 -3.22 -1.90
N VAL A 248 21.59 -3.17 -2.76
CA VAL A 248 21.93 -1.99 -3.55
C VAL A 248 21.88 -2.39 -5.00
N LEU A 249 21.01 -1.73 -5.77
CA LEU A 249 20.90 -1.92 -7.22
C LEU A 249 21.54 -0.73 -7.91
N ASP A 250 22.57 -1.02 -8.68
CA ASP A 250 23.29 -0.04 -9.47
C ASP A 250 22.89 -0.21 -10.94
N PRO A 251 22.31 0.82 -11.60
CA PRO A 251 21.94 0.74 -13.02
C PRO A 251 23.06 0.29 -13.93
N ASP A 252 24.30 0.66 -13.61
CA ASP A 252 25.49 0.26 -14.40
C ASP A 252 25.78 -1.25 -14.35
N HIS A 253 25.23 -1.96 -13.34
CA HIS A 253 25.50 -3.37 -13.07
C HIS A 253 24.24 -4.25 -13.08
N THR A 254 23.07 -3.65 -13.30
CA THR A 254 21.77 -4.34 -13.30
C THR A 254 21.01 -4.02 -14.58
N ASP A 255 20.06 -4.88 -14.96
CA ASP A 255 19.15 -4.63 -16.08
C ASP A 255 18.01 -3.66 -15.67
N MET A 256 18.34 -2.61 -14.90
CA MET A 256 17.39 -1.61 -14.42
C MET A 256 17.65 -0.28 -15.14
N PRO A 257 16.76 0.16 -16.03
CA PRO A 257 17.01 1.33 -16.90
C PRO A 257 16.66 2.67 -16.24
N LEU A 258 16.78 2.82 -14.93
CA LEU A 258 16.35 4.04 -14.22
C LEU A 258 17.05 5.31 -14.70
N ASP A 259 18.31 5.19 -15.09
CA ASP A 259 19.12 6.28 -15.65
C ASP A 259 18.69 6.71 -17.07
N GLN A 260 17.89 5.86 -17.76
CA GLN A 260 17.38 6.08 -19.11
C GLN A 260 15.92 6.54 -19.13
N LEU A 261 15.27 6.56 -17.97
CA LEU A 261 13.87 6.94 -17.80
C LEU A 261 13.76 8.41 -17.38
N ASP A 262 12.68 9.05 -17.80
CA ASP A 262 12.35 10.40 -17.38
C ASP A 262 11.56 10.34 -16.08
N ASP A 263 12.08 10.98 -15.02
CA ASP A 263 11.49 11.10 -13.69
C ASP A 263 10.90 9.77 -13.15
N PRO A 264 11.70 8.71 -12.96
CA PRO A 264 11.19 7.43 -12.50
C PRO A 264 10.72 7.51 -11.05
N LYS A 265 9.48 7.04 -10.81
CA LYS A 265 8.83 7.04 -9.49
C LYS A 265 8.71 5.63 -8.95
N LEU A 266 9.07 5.47 -7.69
CA LEU A 266 8.85 4.21 -6.98
C LEU A 266 7.35 4.01 -6.74
N VAL A 267 6.84 2.83 -7.08
CA VAL A 267 5.41 2.50 -7.01
C VAL A 267 5.13 1.53 -5.87
N ALA A 268 5.89 0.45 -5.81
CA ALA A 268 5.67 -0.59 -4.82
C ALA A 268 6.90 -1.49 -4.68
N VAL A 269 7.10 -2.04 -3.49
CA VAL A 269 8.15 -3.02 -3.21
C VAL A 269 7.59 -4.19 -2.42
N SER A 270 8.08 -5.38 -2.74
CA SER A 270 7.88 -6.60 -1.98
C SER A 270 9.18 -7.38 -1.91
N ARG A 271 9.14 -8.56 -1.28
CA ARG A 271 10.29 -9.47 -1.21
C ARG A 271 10.88 -9.80 -2.59
N ASP A 272 10.01 -9.97 -3.58
CA ASP A 272 10.40 -10.58 -4.86
C ASP A 272 10.57 -9.53 -5.96
N ILE A 273 9.89 -8.38 -5.85
CA ILE A 273 9.86 -7.38 -6.91
C ILE A 273 9.88 -5.94 -6.40
N LEU A 274 10.46 -5.08 -7.21
CA LEU A 274 10.30 -3.63 -7.18
C LEU A 274 9.49 -3.19 -8.39
N VAL A 275 8.51 -2.32 -8.20
CA VAL A 275 7.73 -1.72 -9.28
C VAL A 275 8.00 -0.22 -9.30
N PHE A 276 8.26 0.32 -10.47
CA PHE A 276 8.44 1.75 -10.70
C PHE A 276 7.66 2.20 -11.95
N GLU A 277 7.42 3.48 -12.04
CA GLU A 277 6.65 4.12 -13.11
C GLU A 277 7.47 5.24 -13.73
N SER A 278 7.38 5.40 -15.04
CA SER A 278 7.88 6.54 -15.77
C SER A 278 7.03 6.75 -17.02
N GLU A 279 6.64 7.98 -17.31
CA GLU A 279 5.85 8.36 -18.49
C GLU A 279 4.56 7.52 -18.67
N ASN A 280 3.84 7.24 -17.60
CA ASN A 280 2.64 6.37 -17.59
C ASN A 280 2.91 4.90 -18.00
N ARG A 281 4.14 4.45 -17.90
CA ARG A 281 4.54 3.05 -18.10
C ARG A 281 5.01 2.46 -16.79
N PHE A 282 4.57 1.26 -16.50
CA PHE A 282 5.00 0.53 -15.32
C PHE A 282 6.07 -0.48 -15.70
N TYR A 283 7.03 -0.62 -14.82
CA TYR A 283 8.14 -1.55 -14.93
C TYR A 283 8.18 -2.39 -13.65
N SER A 284 8.55 -3.66 -13.76
CA SER A 284 8.84 -4.50 -12.61
C SER A 284 10.26 -5.03 -12.71
N TYR A 285 11.02 -4.89 -11.63
CA TYR A 285 12.33 -5.51 -11.47
C TYR A 285 12.21 -6.71 -10.55
N ASP A 286 12.61 -7.88 -11.02
CA ASP A 286 12.63 -9.14 -10.28
C ASP A 286 13.97 -9.28 -9.56
N PHE A 287 13.97 -9.37 -8.23
CA PHE A 287 15.19 -9.45 -7.43
C PHE A 287 15.93 -10.79 -7.59
N GLU A 288 15.21 -11.89 -7.82
CA GLU A 288 15.80 -13.22 -7.96
C GLU A 288 16.46 -13.39 -9.34
N HIS A 289 15.74 -12.99 -10.39
CA HIS A 289 16.22 -13.15 -11.77
C HIS A 289 17.04 -11.96 -12.27
N GLN A 290 17.03 -10.84 -11.54
CA GLN A 290 17.71 -9.58 -11.92
C GLN A 290 17.29 -9.06 -13.29
N GLU A 291 16.00 -9.19 -13.60
CA GLU A 291 15.42 -8.79 -14.89
C GLU A 291 14.39 -7.67 -14.72
N THR A 292 14.43 -6.68 -15.61
CA THR A 292 13.37 -5.67 -15.73
C THR A 292 12.38 -6.07 -16.82
N LYS A 293 11.08 -5.94 -16.52
CA LYS A 293 9.99 -6.19 -17.46
C LYS A 293 9.09 -4.97 -17.55
N ILE A 294 8.70 -4.61 -18.76
CA ILE A 294 7.66 -3.60 -18.99
C ILE A 294 6.30 -4.28 -18.74
N LEU A 295 5.51 -3.70 -17.87
CA LEU A 295 4.17 -4.19 -17.59
C LEU A 295 3.19 -3.67 -18.66
N LEU A 296 2.35 -4.60 -19.15
CA LEU A 296 1.35 -4.24 -20.17
C LEU A 296 0.22 -3.46 -19.50
N SER A 297 0.20 -2.16 -19.66
CA SER A 297 -0.89 -1.28 -19.23
C SER A 297 -1.88 -1.02 -20.37
N PRO A 298 -3.18 -0.89 -20.09
CA PRO A 298 -4.14 -0.43 -21.09
C PRO A 298 -3.77 0.98 -21.59
N PRO A 299 -4.01 1.29 -22.87
CA PRO A 299 -3.76 2.64 -23.39
C PRO A 299 -4.62 3.66 -22.65
N LEU A 300 -3.99 4.76 -22.23
CA LEU A 300 -4.69 5.88 -21.62
C LEU A 300 -5.17 6.87 -22.70
N PRO A 301 -6.28 7.57 -22.45
CA PRO A 301 -6.66 8.75 -23.25
C PRO A 301 -5.56 9.81 -23.25
N ALA A 302 -5.55 10.68 -24.25
CA ALA A 302 -4.66 11.83 -24.26
C ALA A 302 -4.87 12.68 -23.00
N GLU A 303 -3.78 13.16 -22.39
CA GLU A 303 -3.76 13.96 -21.16
C GLU A 303 -4.18 13.21 -19.87
N SER A 304 -4.53 11.92 -19.94
CA SER A 304 -4.83 11.10 -18.78
C SER A 304 -3.54 10.50 -18.21
N TYR A 305 -3.43 10.44 -16.88
CA TYR A 305 -2.30 9.86 -16.17
C TYR A 305 -2.78 9.08 -14.94
N TYR A 306 -1.91 8.22 -14.41
CA TYR A 306 -2.21 7.49 -13.19
C TYR A 306 -1.98 8.38 -11.96
N VAL A 307 -2.97 8.41 -11.06
CA VAL A 307 -2.93 9.22 -9.83
C VAL A 307 -2.84 8.35 -8.57
N ARG A 308 -3.19 7.06 -8.68
CA ARG A 308 -3.20 6.15 -7.54
C ARG A 308 -2.99 4.72 -8.00
N TRP A 309 -2.31 3.94 -7.18
CA TRP A 309 -2.08 2.51 -7.38
C TRP A 309 -2.00 1.76 -6.06
N VAL A 310 -2.42 0.50 -6.08
CA VAL A 310 -2.27 -0.43 -4.96
C VAL A 310 -1.83 -1.78 -5.49
N LEU A 311 -0.88 -2.44 -4.77
CA LEU A 311 -0.53 -3.83 -5.05
C LEU A 311 -1.73 -4.73 -4.75
N TYR A 312 -1.90 -5.75 -5.58
CA TYR A 312 -3.00 -6.68 -5.44
C TYR A 312 -2.54 -8.14 -5.57
N VAL A 313 -3.06 -8.96 -4.69
CA VAL A 313 -2.88 -10.42 -4.70
C VAL A 313 -4.22 -11.05 -5.04
N ASN A 314 -4.28 -11.92 -6.05
CA ASN A 314 -5.51 -12.66 -6.37
C ASN A 314 -5.85 -13.63 -5.23
N SER A 315 -7.06 -13.54 -4.72
CA SER A 315 -7.53 -14.37 -3.63
C SER A 315 -9.01 -14.68 -3.78
N LEU A 316 -9.40 -15.87 -3.34
CA LEU A 316 -10.81 -16.28 -3.25
C LEU A 316 -11.38 -16.03 -1.85
N VAL A 317 -10.70 -15.24 -1.02
CA VAL A 317 -11.12 -14.94 0.33
C VAL A 317 -12.52 -14.30 0.33
N SER A 318 -13.33 -14.69 1.30
CA SER A 318 -14.64 -14.11 1.58
C SER A 318 -14.66 -13.48 2.98
N PHE A 319 -15.51 -12.47 3.21
CA PHE A 319 -15.58 -11.70 4.44
C PHE A 319 -17.04 -11.30 4.79
#